data_ecff7751ee7753d24ee7987a40e05749
#
_entry.id   ecff7751ee7753d24ee7987a40e05749
#
_cell.length_a   1.000
_cell.length_b   1.000
_cell.length_c   1.000
_cell.angle_alpha   90.00
_cell.angle_beta   90.00
_cell.angle_gamma   90.00
#
_symmetry.space_group_name_H-M   'P 1'
#
loop_
_entity.id
_entity.type
_entity.pdbx_description
1 polymer ?
#
loop_
_entity_poly.entity_id
_entity_poly.type
_entity_poly.pdbx_seq_one_letter_code
_entity_poly.pdbx_strand_id
1 'polypeptide(L)'
;MKKLILLTILCFISVSTLNAQTYLDSTINSSTKKIMFADQNFAIGSYGEAHYNHDIEDGTFQNGTMDLHRVILFMGYKFKKNLQFFTEIEFEHVKEVYVEQAFMNYSINSAFNIKAGIILIPMGYVNEFHEPTLFNGVERPGFDKYIIPSTWSEMGLGFHGILKKANLKYQIYAVNGFKGYDGSAKLSGSNGLRGGRQKGSKASFRTPSYTGKLTFYGLNGLRLGLSGYYGNTESTMYDGLDRTDPVSIQSADSSSVGIAMGALNAHYNIKNLQLTAIGSITSISNTDQYNDFTGATLGSTIMGYYGEVAYKIALKKNQTFPRLIPFVRYESYDTHFGVEDNISRNSAFNRQILTAGAGLQLTPGTIIKTDLQWVATEANPRPTNVFNLGFGYWF
;
A
#
# COMPACT_ATOMS: atom_id res chain seq x y z
N MET A 1 -16.07 -5.56 35.67
CA MET A 1 -15.01 -5.69 34.65
C MET A 1 -15.07 -4.62 33.54
N LYS A 2 -16.22 -4.26 32.95
CA LYS A 2 -16.30 -3.22 31.87
C LYS A 2 -15.90 -1.80 32.29
N LYS A 3 -16.10 -1.40 33.55
CA LYS A 3 -15.69 -0.09 34.09
C LYS A 3 -14.19 0.04 34.37
N LEU A 4 -13.48 -1.08 34.60
CA LEU A 4 -12.04 -1.08 34.87
C LEU A 4 -11.23 -0.92 33.58
N ILE A 5 -11.72 -1.45 32.45
CA ILE A 5 -11.08 -1.35 31.15
C ILE A 5 -11.19 0.08 30.60
N LEU A 6 -12.32 0.77 30.86
CA LEU A 6 -12.51 2.16 30.44
C LEU A 6 -11.60 3.13 31.22
N LEU A 7 -11.34 2.86 32.50
CA LEU A 7 -10.45 3.67 33.34
C LEU A 7 -8.97 3.51 32.94
N THR A 8 -8.55 2.30 32.51
CA THR A 8 -7.18 2.03 32.06
C THR A 8 -6.89 2.72 30.72
N ILE A 9 -7.88 2.86 29.86
CA ILE A 9 -7.75 3.58 28.58
C ILE A 9 -7.69 5.11 28.81
N LEU A 10 -8.43 5.63 29.80
CA LEU A 10 -8.38 7.08 30.14
C LEU A 10 -7.08 7.51 30.85
N CYS A 11 -6.44 6.64 31.63
CA CYS A 11 -5.18 6.95 32.32
C CYS A 11 -3.96 7.04 31.39
N PHE A 12 -4.01 6.50 30.15
CA PHE A 12 -2.94 6.63 29.17
C PHE A 12 -2.99 7.93 28.35
N ILE A 13 -4.06 8.76 28.50
CA ILE A 13 -4.26 9.98 27.71
C ILE A 13 -3.62 11.22 28.37
N SER A 14 -3.10 11.13 29.59
CA SER A 14 -2.65 12.31 30.36
C SER A 14 -1.14 12.55 30.42
N VAL A 15 -0.33 12.00 29.51
CA VAL A 15 1.13 12.26 29.54
C VAL A 15 1.65 12.82 28.22
N SER A 16 2.06 14.08 28.31
CA SER A 16 2.99 14.83 27.46
C SER A 16 2.48 15.38 26.12
N THR A 17 1.99 16.62 26.17
CA THR A 17 1.74 17.52 25.01
C THR A 17 3.00 18.26 24.52
N LEU A 18 4.20 17.75 24.74
CA LEU A 18 5.45 18.43 24.38
C LEU A 18 6.17 17.69 23.26
N ASN A 19 6.30 18.35 22.09
CA ASN A 19 7.13 17.99 20.94
C ASN A 19 6.64 16.92 19.95
N ALA A 20 5.35 16.69 19.76
CA ALA A 20 4.84 15.82 18.69
C ALA A 20 5.14 16.37 17.26
N GLN A 21 5.34 17.67 17.14
CA GLN A 21 5.46 18.37 15.87
C GLN A 21 6.81 18.14 15.14
N THR A 22 7.89 17.94 15.88
CA THR A 22 9.23 17.64 15.34
C THR A 22 9.38 16.18 14.92
N TYR A 23 8.61 15.28 15.49
CA TYR A 23 8.75 13.83 15.28
C TYR A 23 8.11 13.32 13.99
N LEU A 24 7.03 13.95 13.53
CA LEU A 24 6.38 13.58 12.28
C LEU A 24 7.29 13.86 11.08
N ASP A 25 8.10 14.89 11.17
CA ASP A 25 8.95 15.35 10.09
C ASP A 25 10.32 14.66 10.03
N SER A 26 10.82 14.12 11.14
CA SER A 26 12.16 13.57 11.21
C SER A 26 12.25 12.07 10.92
N THR A 27 11.14 11.31 10.97
CA THR A 27 11.16 9.85 10.99
C THR A 27 10.82 9.17 9.66
N ILE A 28 10.25 9.90 8.68
CA ILE A 28 9.99 9.36 7.35
C ILE A 28 10.82 10.13 6.33
N ASN A 29 11.83 9.49 5.80
CA ASN A 29 12.60 9.97 4.65
C ASN A 29 11.92 9.46 3.36
N SER A 30 10.75 10.00 3.00
CA SER A 30 10.14 9.68 1.72
C SER A 30 10.64 10.62 0.62
N SER A 31 10.62 10.13 -0.62
CA SER A 31 11.00 10.86 -1.83
C SER A 31 10.24 12.16 -1.96
N THR A 32 8.93 12.11 -1.78
CA THR A 32 8.05 13.30 -1.83
C THR A 32 8.46 14.35 -0.81
N LYS A 33 8.78 13.94 0.41
CA LYS A 33 9.20 14.86 1.46
C LYS A 33 10.53 15.54 1.13
N LYS A 34 11.51 14.77 0.64
CA LYS A 34 12.82 15.31 0.25
C LYS A 34 12.67 16.46 -0.75
N ILE A 35 11.79 16.30 -1.72
CA ILE A 35 11.56 17.31 -2.75
C ILE A 35 10.75 18.50 -2.24
N MET A 36 9.68 18.25 -1.50
CA MET A 36 8.82 19.33 -1.00
C MET A 36 9.56 20.29 -0.07
N PHE A 37 10.54 19.82 0.68
CA PHE A 37 11.33 20.62 1.62
C PHE A 37 12.74 20.96 1.14
N ALA A 38 13.10 20.63 -0.11
CA ALA A 38 14.38 21.06 -0.69
C ALA A 38 14.48 22.59 -0.74
N ASP A 39 15.63 23.15 -0.42
CA ASP A 39 15.85 24.61 -0.51
C ASP A 39 15.95 25.10 -1.97
N GLN A 40 16.36 24.23 -2.87
CA GLN A 40 16.48 24.53 -4.31
C GLN A 40 15.14 24.35 -5.02
N ASN A 41 14.98 25.05 -6.16
CA ASN A 41 13.80 24.90 -6.99
C ASN A 41 13.70 23.53 -7.68
N PHE A 42 14.82 22.87 -7.94
CA PHE A 42 14.89 21.54 -8.51
C PHE A 42 15.52 20.58 -7.52
N ALA A 43 14.93 19.42 -7.35
CA ALA A 43 15.47 18.33 -6.54
C ALA A 43 15.29 17.00 -7.28
N ILE A 44 16.28 16.13 -7.15
CA ILE A 44 16.31 14.80 -7.73
C ILE A 44 16.83 13.80 -6.69
N GLY A 45 16.39 12.58 -6.78
CA GLY A 45 16.91 11.46 -6.01
C GLY A 45 16.51 10.14 -6.65
N SER A 46 16.94 9.06 -6.02
CA SER A 46 16.65 7.71 -6.49
C SER A 46 16.50 6.75 -5.32
N TYR A 47 15.74 5.71 -5.53
CA TYR A 47 15.75 4.51 -4.69
C TYR A 47 15.56 3.27 -5.56
N GLY A 48 15.96 2.13 -5.03
CA GLY A 48 15.81 0.88 -5.76
C GLY A 48 16.19 -0.30 -4.89
N GLU A 49 15.86 -1.49 -5.39
CA GLU A 49 16.09 -2.76 -4.70
C GLU A 49 16.35 -3.89 -5.69
N ALA A 50 17.20 -4.84 -5.29
CA ALA A 50 17.40 -6.08 -5.99
C ALA A 50 17.19 -7.23 -5.02
N HIS A 51 16.59 -8.31 -5.54
CA HIS A 51 16.12 -9.45 -4.79
C HIS A 51 16.73 -10.75 -5.31
N TYR A 52 16.93 -11.69 -4.41
CA TYR A 52 17.09 -13.11 -4.66
C TYR A 52 16.00 -13.85 -3.88
N ASN A 53 15.20 -14.63 -4.56
CA ASN A 53 14.12 -15.42 -4.00
C ASN A 53 14.33 -16.89 -4.33
N HIS A 54 14.13 -17.78 -3.35
CA HIS A 54 14.31 -19.21 -3.49
C HIS A 54 13.24 -19.98 -2.73
N ASP A 55 12.38 -20.66 -3.47
CA ASP A 55 11.39 -21.59 -2.92
C ASP A 55 12.11 -22.86 -2.46
N ILE A 56 11.94 -23.23 -1.20
CA ILE A 56 12.53 -24.44 -0.60
C ILE A 56 11.42 -25.47 -0.43
N GLU A 57 11.37 -26.43 -1.34
CA GLU A 57 10.45 -27.55 -1.29
C GLU A 57 11.17 -28.85 -0.95
N ASP A 58 10.59 -29.66 -0.05
CA ASP A 58 11.13 -30.96 0.31
C ASP A 58 11.07 -31.92 -0.90
N GLY A 59 12.23 -32.46 -1.27
CA GLY A 59 12.34 -33.50 -2.31
C GLY A 59 12.32 -33.02 -3.76
N THR A 60 12.26 -31.73 -3.99
CA THR A 60 12.36 -31.14 -5.35
C THR A 60 13.49 -30.11 -5.41
N PHE A 61 14.21 -30.09 -6.53
CA PHE A 61 15.20 -29.04 -6.80
C PHE A 61 14.50 -27.85 -7.47
N GLN A 62 14.57 -26.68 -6.83
CA GLN A 62 14.06 -25.43 -7.36
C GLN A 62 15.21 -24.49 -7.70
N ASN A 63 15.09 -23.75 -8.80
CA ASN A 63 16.03 -22.66 -9.09
C ASN A 63 15.62 -21.39 -8.35
N GLY A 64 16.59 -20.72 -7.72
CA GLY A 64 16.37 -19.38 -7.21
C GLY A 64 16.28 -18.35 -8.34
N THR A 65 15.58 -17.25 -8.11
CA THR A 65 15.43 -16.11 -9.04
C THR A 65 16.20 -14.91 -8.51
N MET A 66 17.04 -14.31 -9.36
CA MET A 66 17.67 -13.01 -9.10
C MET A 66 17.00 -11.93 -9.95
N ASP A 67 16.65 -10.82 -9.33
CA ASP A 67 15.91 -9.75 -9.98
C ASP A 67 16.41 -8.37 -9.51
N LEU A 68 16.74 -7.49 -10.47
CA LEU A 68 16.77 -6.06 -10.19
C LEU A 68 15.32 -5.58 -10.17
N HIS A 69 14.69 -5.69 -8.99
CA HIS A 69 13.26 -5.55 -8.84
C HIS A 69 12.76 -4.20 -9.34
N ARG A 70 13.45 -3.13 -8.95
CA ARG A 70 13.15 -1.77 -9.45
C ARG A 70 14.28 -0.78 -9.18
N VAL A 71 14.32 0.22 -10.03
CA VAL A 71 15.08 1.47 -9.87
C VAL A 71 14.11 2.61 -10.13
N ILE A 72 13.95 3.51 -9.16
CA ILE A 72 13.06 4.66 -9.27
C ILE A 72 13.89 5.94 -9.28
N LEU A 73 13.62 6.80 -10.25
CA LEU A 73 14.09 8.17 -10.29
C LEU A 73 12.93 9.08 -9.89
N PHE A 74 13.13 9.90 -8.88
CA PHE A 74 12.14 10.90 -8.49
C PHE A 74 12.71 12.31 -8.67
N MET A 75 11.85 13.20 -9.16
CA MET A 75 12.19 14.58 -9.44
C MET A 75 11.09 15.51 -8.97
N GLY A 76 11.46 16.70 -8.56
CA GLY A 76 10.53 17.74 -8.22
C GLY A 76 11.02 19.12 -8.66
N TYR A 77 10.06 19.95 -9.02
CA TYR A 77 10.34 21.32 -9.43
C TYR A 77 9.38 22.31 -8.76
N LYS A 78 9.92 23.36 -8.18
CA LYS A 78 9.14 24.46 -7.59
C LYS A 78 9.04 25.61 -8.59
N PHE A 79 7.89 25.74 -9.23
CA PHE A 79 7.59 26.90 -10.10
C PHE A 79 7.47 28.20 -9.30
N LYS A 80 6.88 28.07 -8.08
CA LYS A 80 6.71 29.14 -7.09
C LYS A 80 6.75 28.51 -5.70
N LYS A 81 6.81 29.34 -4.64
CA LYS A 81 6.78 28.87 -3.25
C LYS A 81 5.60 27.94 -2.94
N ASN A 82 4.48 28.15 -3.62
CA ASN A 82 3.23 27.43 -3.38
C ASN A 82 2.79 26.55 -4.56
N LEU A 83 3.57 26.44 -5.65
CA LEU A 83 3.26 25.59 -6.79
C LEU A 83 4.45 24.69 -7.12
N GLN A 84 4.25 23.40 -6.98
CA GLN A 84 5.28 22.37 -7.12
C GLN A 84 4.80 21.26 -8.05
N PHE A 85 5.71 20.71 -8.82
CA PHE A 85 5.53 19.46 -9.57
C PHE A 85 6.39 18.38 -8.95
N PHE A 86 5.87 17.16 -8.94
CA PHE A 86 6.57 15.98 -8.48
C PHE A 86 6.33 14.82 -9.44
N THR A 87 7.36 14.02 -9.72
CA THR A 87 7.22 12.79 -10.51
C THR A 87 8.15 11.70 -10.01
N GLU A 88 7.71 10.45 -10.15
CA GLU A 88 8.50 9.23 -9.96
C GLU A 88 8.39 8.38 -11.22
N ILE A 89 9.55 8.00 -11.76
CA ILE A 89 9.69 7.11 -12.92
C ILE A 89 10.32 5.82 -12.42
N GLU A 90 9.60 4.73 -12.54
CA GLU A 90 9.99 3.39 -12.15
C GLU A 90 10.48 2.59 -13.35
N PHE A 91 11.65 1.98 -13.20
CA PHE A 91 12.15 0.93 -14.06
C PHE A 91 12.00 -0.39 -13.30
N GLU A 92 11.04 -1.24 -13.69
CA GLU A 92 10.72 -2.50 -13.03
C GLU A 92 11.25 -3.67 -13.87
N HIS A 93 11.90 -4.65 -13.24
CA HIS A 93 12.47 -5.85 -13.88
C HIS A 93 13.36 -5.55 -15.08
N VAL A 94 14.09 -4.41 -15.06
CA VAL A 94 14.99 -3.93 -16.13
C VAL A 94 14.30 -3.54 -17.45
N LYS A 95 13.08 -3.98 -17.69
CA LYS A 95 12.39 -3.89 -18.99
C LYS A 95 11.16 -2.98 -18.99
N GLU A 96 10.50 -2.85 -17.85
CA GLU A 96 9.23 -2.14 -17.75
C GLU A 96 9.48 -0.72 -17.23
N VAL A 97 8.84 0.26 -17.83
CA VAL A 97 8.95 1.67 -17.45
C VAL A 97 7.57 2.21 -17.12
N TYR A 98 7.39 2.73 -15.92
CA TYR A 98 6.14 3.31 -15.45
C TYR A 98 6.36 4.70 -14.87
N VAL A 99 5.35 5.55 -15.00
CA VAL A 99 5.23 6.75 -14.18
C VAL A 99 4.39 6.37 -12.97
N GLU A 100 5.04 6.22 -11.81
CA GLU A 100 4.36 5.81 -10.58
C GLU A 100 3.55 6.96 -9.99
N GLN A 101 4.11 8.17 -10.04
CA GLN A 101 3.45 9.41 -9.65
C GLN A 101 3.84 10.54 -10.61
N ALA A 102 2.91 11.43 -10.91
CA ALA A 102 3.17 12.70 -11.59
C ALA A 102 2.05 13.68 -11.25
N PHE A 103 2.30 14.64 -10.38
CA PHE A 103 1.26 15.55 -9.90
C PHE A 103 1.76 16.96 -9.68
N MET A 104 0.83 17.91 -9.80
CA MET A 104 0.97 19.28 -9.34
C MET A 104 0.43 19.39 -7.91
N ASN A 105 1.16 20.10 -7.06
CA ASN A 105 0.73 20.46 -5.71
C ASN A 105 0.67 21.98 -5.57
N TYR A 106 -0.51 22.51 -5.22
CA TYR A 106 -0.71 23.91 -4.94
C TYR A 106 -0.99 24.09 -3.45
N SER A 107 -0.07 24.75 -2.76
CA SER A 107 -0.16 24.95 -1.31
C SER A 107 -0.80 26.31 -1.02
N ILE A 108 -1.99 26.32 -0.43
CA ILE A 108 -2.66 27.52 0.05
C ILE A 108 -2.15 27.85 1.45
N ASN A 109 -2.12 26.86 2.34
CA ASN A 109 -1.52 26.92 3.66
C ASN A 109 -1.23 25.49 4.17
N SER A 110 -0.69 25.35 5.38
CA SER A 110 -0.37 24.01 5.92
C SER A 110 -1.58 23.09 6.08
N ALA A 111 -2.76 23.66 6.29
CA ALA A 111 -4.00 22.90 6.51
C ALA A 111 -4.76 22.61 5.23
N PHE A 112 -4.48 23.30 4.13
CA PHE A 112 -5.23 23.13 2.88
C PHE A 112 -4.32 23.28 1.66
N ASN A 113 -4.17 22.17 0.94
CA ASN A 113 -3.41 22.08 -0.30
C ASN A 113 -4.24 21.32 -1.34
N ILE A 114 -4.02 21.61 -2.60
CA ILE A 114 -4.66 20.97 -3.75
C ILE A 114 -3.61 20.11 -4.45
N LYS A 115 -3.94 18.87 -4.76
CA LYS A 115 -3.09 17.95 -5.53
C LYS A 115 -3.88 17.44 -6.73
N ALA A 116 -3.27 17.42 -7.93
CA ALA A 116 -3.88 16.91 -9.16
C ALA A 116 -2.84 16.23 -10.05
N GLY A 117 -3.20 15.13 -10.69
CA GLY A 117 -2.34 14.32 -11.55
C GLY A 117 -2.42 12.83 -11.24
N ILE A 118 -1.36 12.08 -11.52
CA ILE A 118 -1.22 10.68 -11.10
C ILE A 118 -0.76 10.68 -9.64
N ILE A 119 -1.61 10.21 -8.73
CA ILE A 119 -1.40 10.25 -7.28
C ILE A 119 -1.49 8.85 -6.69
N LEU A 120 -0.65 8.55 -5.69
CA LEU A 120 -0.78 7.34 -4.90
C LEU A 120 -2.09 7.38 -4.10
N ILE A 121 -2.82 6.27 -4.15
CA ILE A 121 -4.03 6.09 -3.37
C ILE A 121 -3.65 5.94 -1.90
N PRO A 122 -4.17 6.78 -0.99
CA PRO A 122 -3.74 6.82 0.41
C PRO A 122 -4.33 5.67 1.24
N MET A 123 -4.24 4.43 0.73
CA MET A 123 -4.71 3.23 1.41
C MET A 123 -3.54 2.47 2.03
N GLY A 124 -3.74 2.01 3.27
CA GLY A 124 -2.73 1.25 3.99
C GLY A 124 -1.50 2.08 4.41
N TYR A 125 -0.36 1.40 4.59
CA TYR A 125 0.92 2.00 4.94
C TYR A 125 1.94 1.89 3.81
N VAL A 126 2.16 0.68 3.28
CA VAL A 126 3.20 0.41 2.28
C VAL A 126 2.93 1.12 0.96
N ASN A 127 1.67 1.31 0.56
CA ASN A 127 1.38 2.04 -0.69
C ASN A 127 1.89 3.49 -0.69
N GLU A 128 1.93 4.15 0.47
CA GLU A 128 2.47 5.52 0.59
C GLU A 128 3.97 5.54 0.94
N PHE A 129 4.50 4.48 1.56
CA PHE A 129 5.87 4.40 2.10
C PHE A 129 6.52 3.09 1.66
N HIS A 130 6.83 3.00 0.38
CA HIS A 130 7.30 1.77 -0.25
C HIS A 130 8.79 1.80 -0.61
N GLU A 131 9.52 2.83 -0.20
CA GLU A 131 10.98 2.87 -0.35
C GLU A 131 11.63 1.73 0.45
N PRO A 132 12.66 1.05 -0.08
CA PRO A 132 13.21 -0.18 0.51
C PRO A 132 13.73 -0.04 1.94
N THR A 133 14.09 1.17 2.34
CA THR A 133 14.59 1.47 3.69
C THR A 133 13.49 1.71 4.73
N LEU A 134 12.21 1.72 4.32
CA LEU A 134 11.07 2.06 5.16
C LEU A 134 10.25 0.86 5.62
N PHE A 135 10.43 -0.32 5.04
CA PHE A 135 9.78 -1.56 5.44
C PHE A 135 10.80 -2.68 5.69
N ASN A 136 10.45 -3.63 6.55
CA ASN A 136 11.25 -4.81 6.84
C ASN A 136 10.88 -5.96 5.87
N GLY A 137 11.82 -6.93 5.73
CA GLY A 137 11.71 -8.00 4.74
C GLY A 137 12.22 -7.59 3.37
N VAL A 138 12.61 -8.58 2.59
CA VAL A 138 13.01 -8.40 1.19
C VAL A 138 11.79 -8.07 0.38
N GLU A 139 10.77 -8.93 0.48
CA GLU A 139 9.48 -8.73 -0.14
C GLU A 139 8.53 -7.92 0.75
N ARG A 140 7.66 -7.15 0.09
CA ARG A 140 6.52 -6.51 0.75
C ARG A 140 5.58 -7.57 1.29
N PRO A 141 4.78 -7.27 2.34
CA PRO A 141 3.74 -8.17 2.80
C PRO A 141 2.82 -8.62 1.67
N GLY A 142 2.43 -9.89 1.65
CA GLY A 142 1.43 -10.41 0.72
C GLY A 142 0.09 -9.68 0.86
N PHE A 143 -0.26 -9.23 2.07
CA PHE A 143 -1.38 -8.34 2.34
C PHE A 143 -1.35 -7.07 1.46
N ASP A 144 -0.19 -6.42 1.30
CA ASP A 144 0.01 -5.23 0.47
C ASP A 144 0.09 -5.53 -1.04
N LYS A 145 -0.13 -6.77 -1.44
CA LYS A 145 -0.28 -7.20 -2.83
C LYS A 145 -1.73 -7.56 -3.17
N TYR A 146 -2.36 -8.35 -2.29
CA TYR A 146 -3.64 -9.01 -2.58
C TYR A 146 -4.84 -8.32 -1.94
N ILE A 147 -4.66 -7.64 -0.81
CA ILE A 147 -5.75 -6.99 -0.06
C ILE A 147 -5.78 -5.48 -0.32
N ILE A 148 -4.69 -4.78 -0.03
CA ILE A 148 -4.50 -3.38 -0.45
C ILE A 148 -3.40 -3.38 -1.52
N PRO A 149 -3.73 -3.22 -2.82
CA PRO A 149 -2.72 -3.28 -3.86
C PRO A 149 -1.62 -2.23 -3.65
N SER A 150 -0.37 -2.66 -3.52
CA SER A 150 0.78 -1.74 -3.53
C SER A 150 1.07 -1.21 -4.94
N THR A 151 1.80 -0.10 -5.04
CA THR A 151 2.01 0.63 -6.30
C THR A 151 0.67 0.99 -6.98
N TRP A 152 -0.30 1.35 -6.15
CA TRP A 152 -1.61 1.75 -6.61
C TRP A 152 -1.67 3.27 -6.70
N SER A 153 -1.57 3.74 -7.93
CA SER A 153 -1.70 5.14 -8.29
C SER A 153 -2.78 5.30 -9.36
N GLU A 154 -3.51 6.41 -9.30
CA GLU A 154 -4.59 6.71 -10.23
C GLU A 154 -4.58 8.21 -10.59
N MET A 155 -5.16 8.56 -11.74
CA MET A 155 -5.37 9.94 -12.14
C MET A 155 -6.48 10.57 -11.31
N GLY A 156 -6.23 11.72 -10.73
CA GLY A 156 -7.23 12.38 -9.91
C GLY A 156 -6.84 13.74 -9.39
N LEU A 157 -7.72 14.26 -8.55
CA LEU A 157 -7.52 15.53 -7.86
C LEU A 157 -8.16 15.49 -6.48
N GLY A 158 -7.70 16.36 -5.59
CA GLY A 158 -8.29 16.53 -4.28
C GLY A 158 -7.47 17.38 -3.34
N PHE A 159 -7.73 17.20 -2.08
CA PHE A 159 -7.22 18.06 -1.01
C PHE A 159 -6.44 17.25 0.01
N HIS A 160 -5.41 17.88 0.57
CA HIS A 160 -4.68 17.34 1.69
C HIS A 160 -4.15 18.46 2.60
N GLY A 161 -3.87 18.10 3.84
CA GLY A 161 -3.34 19.09 4.79
C GLY A 161 -3.04 18.52 6.14
N ILE A 162 -2.49 19.40 7.00
CA ILE A 162 -2.12 19.10 8.38
C ILE A 162 -2.90 20.02 9.31
N LEU A 163 -3.77 19.43 10.11
CA LEU A 163 -4.54 20.10 11.16
C LEU A 163 -3.72 20.05 12.47
N LYS A 164 -2.77 20.99 12.62
CA LYS A 164 -1.77 20.99 13.71
C LYS A 164 -2.40 20.91 15.09
N LYS A 165 -3.49 21.66 15.35
CA LYS A 165 -4.18 21.68 16.65
C LYS A 165 -4.79 20.33 17.03
N ALA A 166 -5.19 19.53 16.03
CA ALA A 166 -5.78 18.21 16.22
C ALA A 166 -4.74 17.07 16.10
N ASN A 167 -3.49 17.38 15.76
CA ASN A 167 -2.46 16.39 15.43
C ASN A 167 -2.93 15.40 14.35
N LEU A 168 -3.61 15.90 13.31
CA LEU A 168 -4.15 15.13 12.22
C LEU A 168 -3.56 15.57 10.87
N LYS A 169 -3.23 14.60 10.03
CA LYS A 169 -3.03 14.77 8.59
C LYS A 169 -4.23 14.15 7.88
N TYR A 170 -4.75 14.83 6.87
CA TYR A 170 -5.83 14.30 6.05
C TYR A 170 -5.47 14.33 4.57
N GLN A 171 -6.06 13.42 3.81
CA GLN A 171 -6.00 13.31 2.35
C GLN A 171 -7.38 12.87 1.86
N ILE A 172 -7.93 13.54 0.86
CA ILE A 172 -9.23 13.22 0.26
C ILE A 172 -9.10 13.47 -1.23
N TYR A 173 -9.34 12.45 -2.06
CA TYR A 173 -9.19 12.53 -3.50
C TYR A 173 -10.38 11.93 -4.23
N ALA A 174 -10.73 12.52 -5.38
CA ALA A 174 -11.56 11.93 -6.41
C ALA A 174 -10.64 11.45 -7.53
N VAL A 175 -10.74 10.17 -7.90
CA VAL A 175 -9.83 9.50 -8.84
C VAL A 175 -10.62 8.65 -9.83
N ASN A 176 -9.99 8.22 -10.93
CA ASN A 176 -10.55 7.14 -11.73
C ASN A 176 -10.62 5.84 -10.91
N GLY A 177 -11.64 5.03 -11.16
CA GLY A 177 -11.84 3.77 -10.46
C GLY A 177 -10.92 2.65 -10.96
N PHE A 178 -10.99 1.50 -10.31
CA PHE A 178 -10.43 0.27 -10.87
C PHE A 178 -11.10 -0.08 -12.20
N LYS A 179 -10.38 -0.76 -13.09
CA LYS A 179 -10.96 -1.39 -14.27
C LYS A 179 -11.47 -2.77 -13.90
N GLY A 180 -12.75 -3.05 -14.13
CA GLY A 180 -13.34 -4.37 -13.95
C GLY A 180 -13.14 -5.26 -15.16
N TYR A 181 -13.37 -4.69 -16.36
CA TYR A 181 -13.34 -5.44 -17.61
C TYR A 181 -12.71 -4.63 -18.76
N ASP A 182 -11.92 -5.32 -19.60
CA ASP A 182 -11.27 -4.78 -20.80
C ASP A 182 -11.03 -5.93 -21.79
N GLY A 183 -12.13 -6.45 -22.37
CA GLY A 183 -12.10 -7.68 -23.16
C GLY A 183 -11.83 -8.95 -22.35
N SER A 184 -11.44 -8.82 -21.08
CA SER A 184 -11.24 -9.89 -20.11
C SER A 184 -11.42 -9.36 -18.69
N ALA A 185 -11.73 -10.26 -17.74
CA ALA A 185 -11.79 -9.92 -16.32
C ALA A 185 -10.46 -9.36 -15.80
N LYS A 186 -10.50 -8.25 -15.08
CA LYS A 186 -9.32 -7.65 -14.41
C LYS A 186 -9.25 -7.98 -12.93
N LEU A 187 -10.36 -8.37 -12.33
CA LEU A 187 -10.49 -8.73 -10.92
C LEU A 187 -10.71 -10.23 -10.80
N SER A 188 -10.12 -10.86 -9.80
CA SER A 188 -10.24 -12.31 -9.60
C SER A 188 -9.99 -12.72 -8.15
N GLY A 189 -10.45 -13.91 -7.76
CA GLY A 189 -10.15 -14.46 -6.44
C GLY A 189 -8.66 -14.66 -6.17
N SER A 190 -7.86 -15.01 -7.18
CA SER A 190 -6.42 -15.24 -7.02
C SER A 190 -5.61 -13.96 -6.77
N ASN A 191 -6.01 -12.83 -7.40
CA ASN A 191 -5.28 -11.56 -7.38
C ASN A 191 -6.04 -10.41 -6.69
N GLY A 192 -7.28 -10.66 -6.20
CA GLY A 192 -8.12 -9.61 -5.64
C GLY A 192 -8.34 -8.46 -6.63
N LEU A 193 -8.11 -7.25 -6.18
CA LEU A 193 -8.32 -6.03 -6.97
C LEU A 193 -7.08 -5.59 -7.79
N ARG A 194 -5.92 -6.25 -7.61
CA ARG A 194 -4.64 -5.78 -8.14
C ARG A 194 -4.63 -5.59 -9.66
N GLY A 195 -5.26 -6.48 -10.40
CA GLY A 195 -5.33 -6.42 -11.88
C GLY A 195 -6.15 -5.25 -12.42
N GLY A 196 -7.01 -4.66 -11.59
CA GLY A 196 -7.87 -3.53 -11.98
C GLY A 196 -7.22 -2.16 -11.88
N ARG A 197 -5.99 -2.03 -11.33
CA ARG A 197 -5.28 -0.73 -11.28
C ARG A 197 -5.03 -0.19 -12.67
N GLN A 198 -5.45 1.04 -12.94
CA GLN A 198 -5.26 1.68 -14.26
C GLN A 198 -3.96 2.48 -14.36
N LYS A 199 -3.36 2.86 -13.22
CA LYS A 199 -2.08 3.59 -13.13
C LYS A 199 -2.03 4.87 -13.99
N GLY A 200 -3.18 5.49 -14.25
CA GLY A 200 -3.28 6.69 -15.10
C GLY A 200 -2.97 6.47 -16.59
N SER A 201 -2.81 5.22 -17.07
CA SER A 201 -2.47 4.91 -18.46
C SER A 201 -3.72 4.76 -19.31
N LYS A 202 -4.11 5.85 -20.03
CA LYS A 202 -5.37 5.89 -20.81
C LYS A 202 -6.55 5.37 -19.98
N ALA A 203 -6.58 5.76 -18.72
CA ALA A 203 -7.55 5.27 -17.75
C ALA A 203 -8.98 5.57 -18.21
N SER A 204 -9.83 4.56 -18.23
CA SER A 204 -11.28 4.75 -18.42
C SER A 204 -11.83 5.51 -17.22
N PHE A 205 -12.73 6.43 -17.47
CA PHE A 205 -13.35 7.26 -16.46
C PHE A 205 -14.82 7.52 -16.81
N ARG A 206 -15.72 6.84 -16.16
CA ARG A 206 -17.16 7.06 -16.27
C ARG A 206 -17.72 7.77 -15.05
N THR A 207 -17.30 7.32 -13.88
CA THR A 207 -17.70 7.89 -12.59
C THR A 207 -16.50 8.03 -11.67
N PRO A 208 -16.41 9.11 -10.88
CA PRO A 208 -15.33 9.23 -9.92
C PRO A 208 -15.43 8.18 -8.82
N SER A 209 -14.29 7.63 -8.44
CA SER A 209 -14.11 6.92 -7.18
C SER A 209 -13.51 7.86 -6.15
N TYR A 210 -13.84 7.65 -4.89
CA TYR A 210 -13.41 8.50 -3.78
C TYR A 210 -12.51 7.72 -2.85
N THR A 211 -11.44 8.37 -2.42
CA THR A 211 -10.52 7.78 -1.44
C THR A 211 -10.06 8.83 -0.45
N GLY A 212 -9.75 8.39 0.76
CA GLY A 212 -9.26 9.29 1.79
C GLY A 212 -8.56 8.59 2.92
N LYS A 213 -7.75 9.37 3.64
CA LYS A 213 -7.01 8.92 4.82
C LYS A 213 -6.93 10.00 5.87
N LEU A 214 -7.17 9.61 7.12
CA LEU A 214 -6.87 10.39 8.31
C LEU A 214 -5.70 9.74 9.04
N THR A 215 -4.67 10.52 9.38
CA THR A 215 -3.52 10.04 10.15
C THR A 215 -3.39 10.87 11.41
N PHE A 216 -3.57 10.23 12.57
CA PHE A 216 -3.31 10.82 13.89
C PHE A 216 -1.84 10.58 14.28
N TYR A 217 -1.19 11.65 14.79
CA TYR A 217 0.21 11.63 15.21
C TYR A 217 0.44 12.34 16.55
N GLY A 218 -0.60 12.47 17.36
CA GLY A 218 -0.55 13.23 18.62
C GLY A 218 0.20 12.54 19.76
N LEU A 219 0.58 11.27 19.63
CA LEU A 219 1.39 10.55 20.61
C LEU A 219 2.79 10.30 20.04
N ASN A 220 3.80 10.52 20.88
CA ASN A 220 5.19 10.39 20.46
C ASN A 220 5.49 8.98 19.93
N GLY A 221 6.00 8.89 18.71
CA GLY A 221 6.31 7.63 18.01
C GLY A 221 5.10 6.89 17.45
N LEU A 222 3.86 7.23 17.79
CA LEU A 222 2.65 6.56 17.33
C LEU A 222 2.02 7.30 16.14
N ARG A 223 1.67 6.54 15.11
CA ARG A 223 0.83 6.95 13.99
C ARG A 223 -0.32 5.98 13.85
N LEU A 224 -1.52 6.51 13.83
CA LEU A 224 -2.73 5.74 13.57
C LEU A 224 -3.36 6.26 12.28
N GLY A 225 -3.60 5.38 11.33
CA GLY A 225 -4.23 5.71 10.06
C GLY A 225 -5.57 5.02 9.90
N LEU A 226 -6.59 5.80 9.51
CA LEU A 226 -7.88 5.32 9.02
C LEU A 226 -7.99 5.71 7.56
N SER A 227 -8.18 4.75 6.67
CA SER A 227 -8.31 5.00 5.24
C SER A 227 -9.51 4.29 4.64
N GLY A 228 -10.03 4.84 3.53
CA GLY A 228 -11.16 4.30 2.82
C GLY A 228 -11.11 4.57 1.32
N TYR A 229 -11.75 3.70 0.56
CA TYR A 229 -11.99 3.83 -0.87
C TYR A 229 -13.43 3.39 -1.18
N TYR A 230 -14.09 4.14 -2.06
CA TYR A 230 -15.45 3.85 -2.51
C TYR A 230 -15.62 4.24 -3.98
N GLY A 231 -16.15 3.33 -4.81
CA GLY A 231 -16.48 3.62 -6.20
C GLY A 231 -16.85 2.37 -6.99
N ASN A 232 -17.27 2.58 -8.22
CA ASN A 232 -17.54 1.50 -9.17
C ASN A 232 -16.31 1.28 -10.06
N THR A 233 -16.18 0.05 -10.56
CA THR A 233 -15.15 -0.24 -11.56
C THR A 233 -15.56 0.26 -12.93
N GLU A 234 -14.57 0.59 -13.74
CA GLU A 234 -14.74 0.96 -15.13
C GLU A 234 -14.74 -0.29 -16.03
N SER A 235 -15.48 -0.24 -17.13
CA SER A 235 -15.55 -1.32 -18.12
C SER A 235 -15.60 -0.75 -19.52
N THR A 236 -14.90 -1.40 -20.46
CA THR A 236 -14.95 -1.06 -21.89
C THR A 236 -16.32 -1.39 -22.53
N MET A 237 -17.17 -2.17 -21.86
CA MET A 237 -18.53 -2.44 -22.32
C MET A 237 -19.43 -1.21 -22.38
N TYR A 238 -19.04 -0.13 -21.70
CA TYR A 238 -19.77 1.14 -21.79
C TYR A 238 -19.35 2.02 -22.96
N ASP A 239 -18.22 1.69 -23.65
CA ASP A 239 -17.73 2.46 -24.77
C ASP A 239 -18.61 2.20 -26.01
N GLY A 240 -19.22 3.27 -26.54
CA GLY A 240 -20.16 3.18 -27.68
C GLY A 240 -21.48 2.50 -27.37
N LEU A 241 -21.83 2.32 -26.09
CA LEU A 241 -23.05 1.66 -25.65
C LEU A 241 -24.31 2.40 -26.14
N ASP A 242 -25.20 1.69 -26.82
CA ASP A 242 -26.56 2.17 -27.12
C ASP A 242 -27.40 2.19 -25.84
N ARG A 243 -27.73 3.39 -25.38
CA ARG A 243 -28.53 3.61 -24.16
C ARG A 243 -29.99 3.21 -24.31
N THR A 244 -30.43 2.83 -25.50
CA THR A 244 -31.81 2.38 -25.79
C THR A 244 -31.89 0.85 -25.85
N ASP A 245 -30.76 0.13 -25.85
CA ASP A 245 -30.69 -1.33 -25.86
C ASP A 245 -30.54 -1.89 -24.42
N PRO A 246 -31.61 -2.45 -23.82
CA PRO A 246 -31.53 -2.98 -22.45
C PRO A 246 -30.59 -4.15 -22.30
N VAL A 247 -30.37 -4.95 -23.34
CA VAL A 247 -29.48 -6.13 -23.30
C VAL A 247 -28.01 -5.70 -23.22
N SER A 248 -27.63 -4.73 -24.05
CA SER A 248 -26.29 -4.16 -24.01
C SER A 248 -26.01 -3.43 -22.70
N ILE A 249 -27.01 -2.71 -22.16
CA ILE A 249 -26.90 -2.05 -20.82
C ILE A 249 -26.66 -3.11 -19.73
N GLN A 250 -27.48 -4.18 -19.70
CA GLN A 250 -27.32 -5.23 -18.73
C GLN A 250 -25.95 -5.91 -18.80
N SER A 251 -25.45 -6.18 -20.01
CA SER A 251 -24.11 -6.75 -20.21
C SER A 251 -23.01 -5.82 -19.70
N ALA A 252 -23.13 -4.51 -19.94
CA ALA A 252 -22.19 -3.50 -19.44
C ALA A 252 -22.24 -3.41 -17.90
N ASP A 253 -23.43 -3.43 -17.31
CA ASP A 253 -23.60 -3.42 -15.85
C ASP A 253 -23.03 -4.68 -15.21
N SER A 254 -23.23 -5.86 -15.83
CA SER A 254 -22.65 -7.12 -15.36
C SER A 254 -21.13 -7.18 -15.46
N SER A 255 -20.49 -6.33 -16.27
CA SER A 255 -19.04 -6.24 -16.42
C SER A 255 -18.34 -5.36 -15.37
N SER A 256 -19.09 -4.77 -14.45
CA SER A 256 -18.61 -3.85 -13.42
C SER A 256 -19.07 -4.23 -12.02
N VAL A 257 -18.30 -3.85 -11.01
CA VAL A 257 -18.60 -4.10 -9.60
C VAL A 257 -18.47 -2.81 -8.79
N GLY A 258 -19.23 -2.70 -7.71
CA GLY A 258 -19.05 -1.65 -6.71
C GLY A 258 -18.05 -2.09 -5.63
N ILE A 259 -17.18 -1.20 -5.19
CA ILE A 259 -16.12 -1.48 -4.21
C ILE A 259 -16.24 -0.51 -3.04
N ALA A 260 -16.29 -1.03 -1.82
CA ALA A 260 -16.18 -0.29 -0.58
C ALA A 260 -15.08 -0.91 0.28
N MET A 261 -13.95 -0.21 0.45
CA MET A 261 -12.79 -0.68 1.19
C MET A 261 -12.52 0.21 2.39
N GLY A 262 -12.27 -0.41 3.54
CA GLY A 262 -11.83 0.27 4.76
C GLY A 262 -10.56 -0.36 5.31
N ALA A 263 -9.63 0.47 5.83
CA ALA A 263 -8.41 -0.02 6.44
C ALA A 263 -8.00 0.81 7.66
N LEU A 264 -7.47 0.12 8.66
CA LEU A 264 -6.84 0.69 9.85
C LEU A 264 -5.37 0.30 9.89
N ASN A 265 -4.49 1.23 10.17
CA ASN A 265 -3.08 0.94 10.40
C ASN A 265 -2.55 1.66 11.63
N ALA A 266 -1.62 1.01 12.32
CA ALA A 266 -0.87 1.55 13.44
C ALA A 266 0.62 1.32 13.21
N HIS A 267 1.42 2.36 13.40
CA HIS A 267 2.86 2.28 13.38
C HIS A 267 3.42 2.96 14.62
N TYR A 268 4.14 2.23 15.45
CA TYR A 268 4.65 2.73 16.73
C TYR A 268 6.15 2.51 16.85
N ASN A 269 6.90 3.59 16.98
CA ASN A 269 8.33 3.58 17.26
C ASN A 269 8.59 4.06 18.68
N ILE A 270 9.03 3.17 19.56
CA ILE A 270 9.42 3.50 20.92
C ILE A 270 10.88 3.12 21.15
N LYS A 271 11.76 4.11 21.28
CA LYS A 271 13.21 3.90 21.34
C LYS A 271 13.67 3.08 20.12
N ASN A 272 14.12 1.85 20.36
CA ASN A 272 14.59 0.91 19.34
C ASN A 272 13.54 -0.05 18.83
N LEU A 273 12.39 -0.16 19.52
CA LEU A 273 11.29 -1.05 19.14
C LEU A 273 10.43 -0.41 18.05
N GLN A 274 10.09 -1.18 17.04
CA GLN A 274 9.12 -0.83 16.00
C GLN A 274 7.98 -1.84 16.03
N LEU A 275 6.76 -1.36 16.06
CA LEU A 275 5.53 -2.15 15.95
C LEU A 275 4.72 -1.64 14.78
N THR A 276 4.30 -2.53 13.90
CA THR A 276 3.41 -2.21 12.78
C THR A 276 2.23 -3.16 12.80
N ALA A 277 1.04 -2.64 12.62
CA ALA A 277 -0.18 -3.44 12.47
C ALA A 277 -1.08 -2.78 11.43
N ILE A 278 -1.72 -3.58 10.61
CA ILE A 278 -2.69 -3.14 9.61
C ILE A 278 -3.77 -4.19 9.44
N GLY A 279 -5.00 -3.75 9.19
CA GLY A 279 -6.11 -4.60 8.79
C GLY A 279 -6.99 -3.87 7.80
N SER A 280 -7.59 -4.62 6.87
CA SER A 280 -8.51 -4.11 5.86
C SER A 280 -9.63 -5.10 5.59
N ILE A 281 -10.79 -4.54 5.29
CA ILE A 281 -11.94 -5.28 4.75
C ILE A 281 -12.47 -4.53 3.53
N THR A 282 -12.83 -5.30 2.51
CA THR A 282 -13.43 -4.80 1.26
C THR A 282 -14.71 -5.55 0.99
N SER A 283 -15.80 -4.83 0.81
CA SER A 283 -17.07 -5.36 0.30
C SER A 283 -17.17 -5.02 -1.19
N ILE A 284 -17.53 -6.01 -1.98
CA ILE A 284 -17.64 -5.91 -3.43
C ILE A 284 -19.06 -6.33 -3.82
N SER A 285 -19.82 -5.43 -4.40
CA SER A 285 -21.19 -5.69 -4.87
C SER A 285 -21.21 -6.12 -6.32
N ASN A 286 -22.29 -6.81 -6.74
CA ASN A 286 -22.50 -7.29 -8.10
C ASN A 286 -21.48 -8.37 -8.56
N THR A 287 -20.88 -9.10 -7.63
CA THR A 287 -19.88 -10.13 -7.94
C THR A 287 -20.51 -11.37 -8.58
N ASP A 288 -21.78 -11.67 -8.32
CA ASP A 288 -22.55 -12.72 -8.97
C ASP A 288 -22.64 -12.49 -10.49
N GLN A 289 -23.18 -11.34 -10.90
CA GLN A 289 -23.31 -10.98 -12.32
C GLN A 289 -21.95 -10.82 -12.99
N TYR A 290 -20.98 -10.26 -12.28
CA TYR A 290 -19.62 -10.10 -12.80
C TYR A 290 -18.94 -11.45 -13.07
N ASN A 291 -19.05 -12.40 -12.15
CA ASN A 291 -18.47 -13.73 -12.30
C ASN A 291 -19.15 -14.51 -13.42
N ASP A 292 -20.49 -14.45 -13.52
CA ASP A 292 -21.26 -15.10 -14.59
C ASP A 292 -20.92 -14.51 -15.97
N PHE A 293 -20.77 -13.19 -16.07
CA PHE A 293 -20.45 -12.51 -17.33
C PHE A 293 -18.99 -12.76 -17.77
N THR A 294 -18.04 -12.70 -16.83
CA THR A 294 -16.60 -12.71 -17.15
C THR A 294 -15.96 -14.09 -17.04
N GLY A 295 -16.59 -15.05 -16.38
CA GLY A 295 -16.02 -16.32 -15.99
C GLY A 295 -14.98 -16.21 -14.87
N ALA A 296 -14.91 -15.06 -14.19
CA ALA A 296 -14.02 -14.86 -13.04
C ALA A 296 -14.53 -15.56 -11.78
N THR A 297 -13.69 -15.61 -10.75
CA THR A 297 -14.03 -16.11 -9.42
C THR A 297 -13.75 -15.03 -8.37
N LEU A 298 -14.33 -13.84 -8.55
CA LEU A 298 -14.14 -12.73 -7.63
C LEU A 298 -14.98 -12.94 -6.36
N GLY A 299 -14.36 -12.84 -5.18
CA GLY A 299 -15.08 -12.86 -3.91
C GLY A 299 -15.90 -11.59 -3.67
N SER A 300 -17.04 -11.71 -2.97
CA SER A 300 -17.86 -10.57 -2.55
C SER A 300 -17.29 -9.85 -1.32
N THR A 301 -16.41 -10.52 -0.57
CA THR A 301 -15.67 -9.91 0.55
C THR A 301 -14.21 -10.35 0.54
N ILE A 302 -13.33 -9.38 0.66
CA ILE A 302 -11.87 -9.58 0.78
C ILE A 302 -11.45 -9.03 2.14
N MET A 303 -10.67 -9.80 2.92
CA MET A 303 -10.24 -9.39 4.25
C MET A 303 -8.81 -9.84 4.53
N GLY A 304 -8.09 -9.05 5.32
CA GLY A 304 -6.76 -9.46 5.78
C GLY A 304 -6.20 -8.51 6.83
N TYR A 305 -5.12 -8.96 7.46
CA TYR A 305 -4.33 -8.19 8.42
C TYR A 305 -2.91 -8.71 8.50
N TYR A 306 -2.01 -7.88 9.00
CA TYR A 306 -0.71 -8.31 9.50
C TYR A 306 -0.26 -7.52 10.72
N GLY A 307 0.64 -8.14 11.49
CA GLY A 307 1.37 -7.52 12.57
C GLY A 307 2.86 -7.81 12.46
N GLU A 308 3.69 -6.80 12.74
CA GLU A 308 5.13 -6.89 12.66
C GLU A 308 5.79 -6.26 13.89
N VAL A 309 6.81 -6.93 14.40
CA VAL A 309 7.68 -6.44 15.46
C VAL A 309 9.12 -6.43 14.94
N ALA A 310 9.81 -5.30 15.09
CA ALA A 310 11.22 -5.17 14.75
C ALA A 310 11.98 -4.41 15.83
N TYR A 311 13.29 -4.66 15.95
CA TYR A 311 14.13 -4.03 16.94
C TYR A 311 15.44 -3.55 16.36
N LYS A 312 15.81 -2.27 16.58
CA LYS A 312 17.02 -1.64 16.06
C LYS A 312 18.17 -1.82 17.02
N ILE A 313 19.20 -2.55 16.60
CA ILE A 313 20.41 -2.83 17.37
C ILE A 313 21.58 -2.05 16.76
N ALA A 314 22.07 -1.02 17.42
CA ALA A 314 23.29 -0.31 16.99
C ALA A 314 24.50 -1.24 17.11
N LEU A 315 25.28 -1.41 16.04
CA LEU A 315 26.44 -2.29 16.00
C LEU A 315 27.72 -1.60 16.47
N LYS A 316 27.73 -0.27 16.56
CA LYS A 316 28.85 0.51 17.08
C LYS A 316 28.36 1.40 18.22
N LYS A 317 29.18 1.48 19.28
CA LYS A 317 28.91 2.33 20.44
C LYS A 317 28.83 3.81 20.00
N ASN A 318 27.80 4.50 20.47
CA ASN A 318 27.56 5.92 20.19
C ASN A 318 27.36 6.28 18.70
N GLN A 319 26.99 5.31 17.86
CA GLN A 319 26.66 5.52 16.45
C GLN A 319 25.27 4.95 16.15
N THR A 320 24.51 5.66 15.34
CA THR A 320 23.18 5.19 14.90
C THR A 320 23.31 4.11 13.81
N PHE A 321 24.38 4.14 13.04
CA PHE A 321 24.67 3.22 11.93
C PHE A 321 26.13 2.73 12.01
N PRO A 322 26.44 1.50 11.53
CA PRO A 322 25.48 0.52 11.03
C PRO A 322 24.63 -0.06 12.16
N ARG A 323 23.43 -0.53 11.81
CA ARG A 323 22.52 -1.18 12.76
C ARG A 323 21.89 -2.44 12.17
N LEU A 324 21.68 -3.45 13.02
CA LEU A 324 20.92 -4.65 12.70
C LEU A 324 19.46 -4.45 13.11
N ILE A 325 18.53 -4.93 12.29
CA ILE A 325 17.08 -4.81 12.52
C ILE A 325 16.45 -6.19 12.35
N PRO A 326 16.54 -7.09 13.35
CA PRO A 326 15.75 -8.31 13.35
C PRO A 326 14.25 -7.97 13.41
N PHE A 327 13.43 -8.79 12.73
CA PHE A 327 11.98 -8.63 12.71
C PHE A 327 11.26 -9.98 12.59
N VAL A 328 10.02 -9.97 13.01
CA VAL A 328 9.05 -11.05 12.78
C VAL A 328 7.72 -10.42 12.35
N ARG A 329 7.11 -10.97 11.31
CA ARG A 329 5.80 -10.55 10.79
C ARG A 329 4.89 -11.76 10.62
N TYR A 330 3.65 -11.63 11.05
CA TYR A 330 2.59 -12.59 10.76
C TYR A 330 1.48 -11.91 9.96
N GLU A 331 1.09 -12.56 8.86
CA GLU A 331 0.03 -12.11 7.95
C GLU A 331 -1.04 -13.18 7.84
N SER A 332 -2.30 -12.74 7.80
CA SER A 332 -3.43 -13.59 7.45
C SER A 332 -4.37 -12.82 6.55
N TYR A 333 -4.68 -13.40 5.39
CA TYR A 333 -5.59 -12.76 4.45
C TYR A 333 -6.32 -13.77 3.56
N ASP A 334 -7.55 -13.41 3.18
CA ASP A 334 -8.42 -14.21 2.33
C ASP A 334 -9.11 -13.32 1.30
N THR A 335 -8.88 -13.62 0.02
CA THR A 335 -9.55 -12.96 -1.11
C THR A 335 -10.89 -13.60 -1.45
N HIS A 336 -11.26 -14.71 -0.80
CA HIS A 336 -12.56 -15.37 -0.82
C HIS A 336 -13.17 -15.46 0.59
N PHE A 337 -12.96 -14.42 1.43
CA PHE A 337 -13.53 -14.37 2.78
C PHE A 337 -15.06 -14.46 2.74
N GLY A 338 -15.68 -13.82 1.75
CA GLY A 338 -17.07 -14.04 1.33
C GLY A 338 -17.15 -14.27 -0.16
N VAL A 339 -18.07 -15.13 -0.58
CA VAL A 339 -18.40 -15.40 -1.99
C VAL A 339 -19.92 -15.46 -2.14
N GLU A 340 -20.42 -15.18 -3.35
CA GLU A 340 -21.81 -15.39 -3.71
C GLU A 340 -22.06 -16.86 -4.11
N ASP A 341 -23.33 -17.28 -4.13
CA ASP A 341 -23.74 -18.68 -4.31
C ASP A 341 -23.36 -19.27 -5.68
N ASN A 342 -23.09 -18.43 -6.67
CA ASN A 342 -22.73 -18.86 -8.03
C ASN A 342 -21.27 -19.35 -8.16
N ILE A 343 -20.42 -19.13 -7.16
CA ILE A 343 -19.05 -19.65 -7.11
C ILE A 343 -18.74 -20.37 -5.81
N SER A 344 -17.87 -21.38 -5.88
CA SER A 344 -17.39 -22.04 -4.68
C SER A 344 -16.21 -21.31 -4.08
N ARG A 345 -16.19 -21.17 -2.75
CA ARG A 345 -15.05 -20.63 -2.01
C ARG A 345 -13.79 -21.47 -2.26
N ASN A 346 -12.70 -20.82 -2.63
CA ASN A 346 -11.42 -21.50 -2.82
C ASN A 346 -10.54 -21.29 -1.57
N SER A 347 -10.36 -22.35 -0.80
CA SER A 347 -9.56 -22.34 0.43
C SER A 347 -8.05 -22.07 0.22
N ALA A 348 -7.54 -22.19 -1.03
CA ALA A 348 -6.18 -21.78 -1.35
C ALA A 348 -5.96 -20.25 -1.33
N PHE A 349 -7.03 -19.47 -1.30
CA PHE A 349 -6.97 -18.01 -1.24
C PHE A 349 -6.98 -17.46 0.20
N ASN A 350 -7.25 -18.31 1.19
CA ASN A 350 -6.99 -18.01 2.59
C ASN A 350 -5.56 -18.39 2.94
N ARG A 351 -4.70 -17.37 3.12
CA ARG A 351 -3.26 -17.50 3.29
C ARG A 351 -2.80 -17.02 4.65
N GLN A 352 -1.88 -17.76 5.24
CA GLN A 352 -1.17 -17.41 6.47
C GLN A 352 0.33 -17.43 6.18
N ILE A 353 1.02 -16.33 6.50
CA ILE A 353 2.44 -16.18 6.25
C ILE A 353 3.13 -15.74 7.53
N LEU A 354 4.09 -16.53 7.99
CA LEU A 354 5.04 -16.10 9.02
C LEU A 354 6.35 -15.72 8.32
N THR A 355 6.85 -14.53 8.58
CA THR A 355 8.14 -14.05 8.05
C THR A 355 9.06 -13.72 9.22
N ALA A 356 10.27 -14.24 9.22
CA ALA A 356 11.31 -13.86 10.18
C ALA A 356 12.60 -13.53 9.43
N GLY A 357 13.24 -12.43 9.80
CA GLY A 357 14.43 -11.97 9.08
C GLY A 357 15.16 -10.85 9.78
N ALA A 358 16.12 -10.27 9.07
CA ALA A 358 16.88 -9.14 9.55
C ALA A 358 17.32 -8.21 8.41
N GLY A 359 17.36 -6.91 8.71
CA GLY A 359 17.99 -5.89 7.87
C GLY A 359 19.29 -5.42 8.49
N LEU A 360 20.38 -5.40 7.71
CA LEU A 360 21.61 -4.71 8.06
C LEU A 360 21.62 -3.34 7.39
N GLN A 361 21.21 -2.32 8.13
CA GLN A 361 21.19 -0.95 7.63
C GLN A 361 22.55 -0.29 7.85
N LEU A 362 23.29 -0.09 6.75
CA LEU A 362 24.64 0.44 6.77
C LEU A 362 24.69 1.96 6.95
N THR A 363 23.73 2.65 6.31
CA THR A 363 23.52 4.10 6.38
C THR A 363 22.01 4.40 6.41
N PRO A 364 21.56 5.65 6.59
CA PRO A 364 20.15 5.98 6.43
C PRO A 364 19.54 5.56 5.09
N GLY A 365 20.35 5.53 4.02
CA GLY A 365 19.93 5.24 2.66
C GLY A 365 20.37 3.89 2.11
N THR A 366 20.98 2.97 2.88
CA THR A 366 21.41 1.66 2.36
C THR A 366 21.12 0.54 3.34
N ILE A 367 20.51 -0.56 2.84
CA ILE A 367 20.14 -1.70 3.64
C ILE A 367 20.35 -3.01 2.88
N ILE A 368 20.87 -4.03 3.55
CA ILE A 368 20.88 -5.42 3.09
C ILE A 368 19.84 -6.16 3.92
N LYS A 369 19.02 -6.98 3.31
CA LYS A 369 17.91 -7.68 3.95
C LYS A 369 17.97 -9.17 3.67
N THR A 370 17.57 -9.97 4.65
CA THR A 370 17.34 -11.40 4.46
C THR A 370 16.16 -11.84 5.30
N ASP A 371 15.37 -12.75 4.78
CA ASP A 371 14.27 -13.35 5.53
C ASP A 371 13.94 -14.76 5.05
N LEU A 372 13.23 -15.48 5.91
CA LEU A 372 12.61 -16.76 5.63
C LEU A 372 11.10 -16.61 5.84
N GLN A 373 10.33 -17.08 4.87
CA GLN A 373 8.86 -17.07 4.90
C GLN A 373 8.34 -18.50 4.96
N TRP A 374 7.35 -18.72 5.82
CA TRP A 374 6.56 -19.93 5.92
C TRP A 374 5.16 -19.60 5.42
N VAL A 375 4.86 -20.05 4.20
CA VAL A 375 3.61 -19.74 3.47
C VAL A 375 2.68 -20.94 3.54
N ALA A 376 1.58 -20.82 4.26
CA ALA A 376 0.52 -21.82 4.32
C ALA A 376 -0.78 -21.29 3.72
N THR A 377 -1.65 -22.18 3.28
CA THR A 377 -3.03 -21.88 2.88
C THR A 377 -3.98 -22.80 3.63
N GLU A 378 -5.27 -22.43 3.70
CA GLU A 378 -6.29 -23.31 4.27
C GLU A 378 -6.42 -24.64 3.48
N ALA A 379 -6.17 -24.63 2.16
CA ALA A 379 -6.13 -25.83 1.31
C ALA A 379 -4.88 -26.69 1.58
N ASN A 380 -3.76 -26.07 1.94
CA ASN A 380 -2.50 -26.75 2.25
C ASN A 380 -1.89 -26.14 3.51
N PRO A 381 -2.22 -26.68 4.70
CA PRO A 381 -1.68 -26.17 5.97
C PRO A 381 -0.18 -26.45 6.17
N ARG A 382 0.41 -27.37 5.38
CA ARG A 382 1.87 -27.59 5.41
C ARG A 382 2.55 -26.40 4.71
N PRO A 383 3.38 -25.61 5.42
CA PRO A 383 3.95 -24.42 4.82
C PRO A 383 4.99 -24.76 3.73
N THR A 384 4.98 -24.01 2.67
CA THR A 384 6.11 -23.87 1.74
C THR A 384 7.07 -22.83 2.30
N ASN A 385 8.37 -23.10 2.23
CA ASN A 385 9.40 -22.21 2.75
C ASN A 385 10.01 -21.39 1.60
N VAL A 386 10.17 -20.09 1.80
CA VAL A 386 10.80 -19.19 0.81
C VAL A 386 11.94 -18.45 1.50
N PHE A 387 13.16 -18.61 0.99
CA PHE A 387 14.32 -17.83 1.41
C PHE A 387 14.49 -16.61 0.51
N ASN A 388 14.69 -15.44 1.13
CA ASN A 388 14.88 -14.18 0.44
C ASN A 388 16.15 -13.49 0.90
N LEU A 389 16.89 -12.91 -0.05
CA LEU A 389 18.04 -12.04 0.18
C LEU A 389 17.93 -10.83 -0.76
N GLY A 390 18.22 -9.64 -0.29
CA GLY A 390 18.15 -8.45 -1.14
C GLY A 390 18.94 -7.28 -0.58
N PHE A 391 19.07 -6.27 -1.39
CA PHE A 391 19.57 -4.97 -0.94
C PHE A 391 18.66 -3.85 -1.47
N GLY A 392 18.62 -2.76 -0.72
CA GLY A 392 17.93 -1.56 -1.10
C GLY A 392 18.74 -0.30 -0.83
N TYR A 393 18.49 0.72 -1.64
CA TYR A 393 19.10 2.03 -1.46
C TYR A 393 18.06 3.15 -1.61
N TRP A 394 18.38 4.32 -1.06
CA TRP A 394 17.65 5.58 -1.17
C TRP A 394 18.58 6.77 -0.95
N PHE A 395 18.54 7.77 -1.82
CA PHE A 395 19.30 9.02 -1.66
C PHE A 395 18.59 10.25 -2.21
#